data_604eaf8a4dc78194cfc34ea4a05f8aeb
#
_entry.id   604eaf8a4dc78194cfc34ea4a05f8aeb
#
_cell.length_a   1.000
_cell.length_b   1.000
_cell.length_c   1.000
_cell.angle_alpha   90.00
_cell.angle_beta   90.00
_cell.angle_gamma   90.00
#
_symmetry.space_group_name_H-M   'P 1'
#
loop_
_entity.id
_entity.type
_entity.pdbx_description
1 polymer ?
#
loop_
_entity_poly.entity_id
_entity_poly.type
_entity_poly.pdbx_seq_one_letter_code
_entity_poly.pdbx_strand_id
1 'polypeptide(L)'
;MISVVISYSSNERRFFDSIIEECSKFSDNIIVSCLGRFFDGEIDKGLIEVISKEKSKNVGFVVDDTNEYQTFKDKHNGVRWNAIQECKYDHILFLDGDEIPDGDLMKKYLERKDYEKYHAVSFQCYWYFREPFYRAKSLEECGVIVKKHLLTKDFVFHESERWNFTNVTNNYLRNQNFNGEVIMHHYSWVRTKEEMMRKVKAWGHTNDKDWNTLIEEEFSRDFNGKDFVHGYNYEILKEIVV
;
A
#
# COMPACT_ATOMS: atom_id res chain seq x y z
N MET A 1 -19.42 -4.18 5.97
CA MET A 1 -18.50 -4.56 4.88
C MET A 1 -17.87 -3.32 4.30
N ILE A 2 -16.65 -3.44 3.77
CA ILE A 2 -15.88 -2.34 3.16
C ILE A 2 -15.39 -2.79 1.78
N SER A 3 -15.14 -1.83 0.88
CA SER A 3 -14.35 -2.05 -0.33
C SER A 3 -12.87 -1.88 -0.02
N VAL A 4 -12.00 -2.55 -0.77
CA VAL A 4 -10.55 -2.37 -0.69
C VAL A 4 -10.05 -1.84 -2.02
N VAL A 5 -9.25 -0.77 -2.01
CA VAL A 5 -8.52 -0.24 -3.18
C VAL A 5 -7.04 -0.43 -2.92
N ILE A 6 -6.39 -1.18 -3.81
CA ILE A 6 -4.95 -1.48 -3.73
C ILE A 6 -4.25 -0.74 -4.88
N SER A 7 -3.39 0.22 -4.56
CA SER A 7 -2.50 0.85 -5.55
C SER A 7 -1.36 -0.12 -5.85
N TYR A 8 -1.29 -0.60 -7.10
CA TYR A 8 -0.42 -1.71 -7.46
C TYR A 8 0.41 -1.46 -8.72
N SER A 9 1.63 -1.95 -8.70
CA SER A 9 2.49 -2.14 -9.88
C SER A 9 3.15 -3.51 -9.81
N SER A 10 3.71 -4.01 -10.93
CA SER A 10 4.40 -5.31 -10.91
C SER A 10 5.70 -5.32 -10.09
N ASN A 11 6.19 -4.17 -9.63
CA ASN A 11 7.27 -4.09 -8.64
C ASN A 11 6.87 -4.72 -7.29
N GLU A 12 5.57 -4.83 -7.00
CA GLU A 12 5.00 -5.43 -5.81
C GLU A 12 4.54 -6.89 -6.04
N ARG A 13 4.92 -7.53 -7.18
CA ARG A 13 4.44 -8.87 -7.57
C ARG A 13 4.59 -9.92 -6.47
N ARG A 14 5.66 -9.87 -5.69
CA ARG A 14 5.93 -10.82 -4.60
C ARG A 14 4.89 -10.79 -3.47
N PHE A 15 4.18 -9.68 -3.31
CA PHE A 15 3.20 -9.47 -2.25
C PHE A 15 1.77 -9.67 -2.73
N PHE A 16 1.55 -9.78 -4.05
CA PHE A 16 0.21 -9.73 -4.64
C PHE A 16 -0.70 -10.84 -4.12
N ASP A 17 -0.22 -12.08 -4.13
CA ASP A 17 -1.04 -13.21 -3.74
C ASP A 17 -1.43 -13.11 -2.25
N SER A 18 -0.48 -12.74 -1.39
CA SER A 18 -0.72 -12.55 0.06
C SER A 18 -1.68 -11.41 0.36
N ILE A 19 -1.55 -10.24 -0.29
CA ILE A 19 -2.47 -9.11 -0.02
C ILE A 19 -3.90 -9.45 -0.48
N ILE A 20 -4.07 -10.16 -1.60
CA ILE A 20 -5.39 -10.60 -2.07
C ILE A 20 -5.99 -11.63 -1.12
N GLU A 21 -5.22 -12.62 -0.67
CA GLU A 21 -5.66 -13.63 0.29
C GLU A 21 -6.13 -12.98 1.59
N GLU A 22 -5.30 -12.12 2.19
CA GLU A 22 -5.61 -11.45 3.45
C GLU A 22 -6.81 -10.51 3.34
N CYS A 23 -6.90 -9.72 2.26
CA CYS A 23 -8.04 -8.83 2.03
C CYS A 23 -9.35 -9.62 1.79
N SER A 24 -9.28 -10.80 1.17
CA SER A 24 -10.45 -11.65 0.90
C SER A 24 -11.10 -12.21 2.17
N LYS A 25 -10.40 -12.22 3.31
CA LYS A 25 -10.95 -12.66 4.60
C LYS A 25 -12.05 -11.71 5.15
N PHE A 26 -12.03 -10.42 4.73
CA PHE A 26 -12.92 -9.40 5.25
C PHE A 26 -13.65 -8.55 4.19
N SER A 27 -13.30 -8.69 2.92
CA SER A 27 -13.92 -7.94 1.82
C SER A 27 -14.25 -8.86 0.63
N ASP A 28 -15.42 -8.65 0.01
CA ASP A 28 -15.83 -9.26 -1.25
C ASP A 28 -15.77 -8.30 -2.44
N ASN A 29 -15.14 -7.13 -2.23
CA ASN A 29 -14.95 -6.11 -3.25
C ASN A 29 -13.55 -5.49 -3.14
N ILE A 30 -12.61 -6.07 -3.87
CA ILE A 30 -11.21 -5.65 -3.94
C ILE A 30 -10.96 -5.09 -5.33
N ILE A 31 -10.53 -3.84 -5.42
CA ILE A 31 -10.22 -3.16 -6.67
C ILE A 31 -8.71 -2.87 -6.71
N VAL A 32 -8.03 -3.52 -7.63
CA VAL A 32 -6.60 -3.28 -7.88
C VAL A 32 -6.45 -2.15 -8.89
N SER A 33 -5.90 -1.04 -8.42
CA SER A 33 -5.73 0.22 -9.13
C SER A 33 -4.31 0.29 -9.70
N CYS A 34 -4.17 0.26 -11.03
CA CYS A 34 -2.90 0.11 -11.72
C CYS A 34 -2.67 1.21 -12.76
N LEU A 35 -1.43 1.69 -12.84
CA LEU A 35 -0.95 2.38 -14.03
C LEU A 35 -0.37 1.36 -15.01
N GLY A 36 -0.65 1.47 -16.30
CA GLY A 36 -0.06 0.61 -17.33
C GLY A 36 1.45 0.85 -17.53
N ARG A 37 2.01 1.85 -16.84
CA ARG A 37 3.41 2.26 -16.90
C ARG A 37 3.95 2.56 -15.51
N PHE A 38 5.25 2.35 -15.32
CA PHE A 38 5.98 2.84 -14.14
C PHE A 38 6.17 4.37 -14.19
N PHE A 39 6.58 4.97 -13.08
CA PHE A 39 6.80 6.43 -12.99
C PHE A 39 7.93 6.94 -13.92
N ASP A 40 8.86 6.10 -14.34
CA ASP A 40 9.89 6.43 -15.34
C ASP A 40 9.39 6.34 -16.79
N GLY A 41 8.12 5.96 -17.00
CA GLY A 41 7.45 5.84 -18.29
C GLY A 41 7.60 4.49 -18.98
N GLU A 42 8.38 3.55 -18.43
CA GLU A 42 8.45 2.19 -18.96
C GLU A 42 7.10 1.47 -18.81
N ILE A 43 6.73 0.66 -19.82
CA ILE A 43 5.50 -0.15 -19.77
C ILE A 43 5.65 -1.22 -18.70
N ASP A 44 4.64 -1.34 -17.83
CA ASP A 44 4.57 -2.42 -16.84
C ASP A 44 4.09 -3.74 -17.48
N LYS A 45 5.03 -4.45 -18.11
CA LYS A 45 4.74 -5.74 -18.77
C LYS A 45 4.31 -6.83 -17.79
N GLY A 46 4.73 -6.76 -16.52
CA GLY A 46 4.37 -7.72 -15.48
C GLY A 46 2.91 -7.63 -15.06
N LEU A 47 2.29 -6.47 -15.22
CA LEU A 47 0.89 -6.25 -14.90
C LEU A 47 -0.06 -7.15 -15.71
N ILE A 48 0.21 -7.34 -17.00
CA ILE A 48 -0.60 -8.20 -17.88
C ILE A 48 -0.62 -9.64 -17.36
N GLU A 49 0.53 -10.12 -16.88
CA GLU A 49 0.64 -11.47 -16.31
C GLU A 49 -0.22 -11.62 -15.05
N VAL A 50 -0.16 -10.64 -14.14
CA VAL A 50 -0.95 -10.64 -12.90
C VAL A 50 -2.44 -10.64 -13.22
N ILE A 51 -2.91 -9.74 -14.08
CA ILE A 51 -4.32 -9.65 -14.48
C ILE A 51 -4.81 -10.96 -15.10
N SER A 52 -3.98 -11.59 -15.96
CA SER A 52 -4.37 -12.83 -16.64
C SER A 52 -4.45 -14.06 -15.72
N LYS A 53 -3.68 -14.06 -14.64
CA LYS A 53 -3.62 -15.17 -13.66
C LYS A 53 -4.65 -15.03 -12.54
N GLU A 54 -5.04 -13.80 -12.18
CA GLU A 54 -6.03 -13.59 -11.13
C GLU A 54 -7.43 -14.07 -11.58
N LYS A 55 -8.04 -14.95 -10.78
CA LYS A 55 -9.34 -15.55 -11.08
C LYS A 55 -10.38 -15.38 -9.98
N SER A 56 -10.03 -14.68 -8.92
CA SER A 56 -10.93 -14.46 -7.79
C SER A 56 -12.11 -13.58 -8.21
N LYS A 57 -13.33 -13.99 -7.89
CA LYS A 57 -14.56 -13.28 -8.29
C LYS A 57 -14.74 -11.94 -7.57
N ASN A 58 -14.07 -11.75 -6.45
CA ASN A 58 -14.13 -10.54 -5.62
C ASN A 58 -13.04 -9.52 -5.98
N VAL A 59 -12.18 -9.81 -6.97
CA VAL A 59 -11.09 -8.94 -7.41
C VAL A 59 -11.43 -8.35 -8.78
N GLY A 60 -11.37 -7.02 -8.87
CA GLY A 60 -11.46 -6.26 -10.11
C GLY A 60 -10.19 -5.45 -10.36
N PHE A 61 -9.90 -5.15 -11.61
CA PHE A 61 -8.76 -4.31 -12.00
C PHE A 61 -9.25 -3.03 -12.66
N VAL A 62 -8.66 -1.90 -12.25
CA VAL A 62 -8.78 -0.62 -12.95
C VAL A 62 -7.39 -0.25 -13.43
N VAL A 63 -7.22 -0.26 -14.75
CA VAL A 63 -5.94 0.08 -15.38
C VAL A 63 -6.11 1.38 -16.14
N ASP A 64 -5.31 2.38 -15.83
CA ASP A 64 -5.26 3.62 -16.59
C ASP A 64 -3.98 3.64 -17.42
N ASP A 65 -4.12 3.59 -18.73
CA ASP A 65 -3.05 3.71 -19.71
C ASP A 65 -3.19 5.01 -20.54
N THR A 66 -4.11 5.88 -20.13
CA THR A 66 -4.37 7.14 -20.85
C THR A 66 -3.26 8.16 -20.59
N ASN A 67 -3.01 8.99 -21.58
CA ASN A 67 -2.12 10.15 -21.46
C ASN A 67 -2.90 11.44 -21.10
N GLU A 68 -4.09 11.32 -20.52
CA GLU A 68 -4.93 12.46 -20.16
C GLU A 68 -4.33 13.34 -19.07
N TYR A 69 -3.50 12.75 -18.20
CA TYR A 69 -2.85 13.45 -17.10
C TYR A 69 -1.38 13.74 -17.42
N GLN A 70 -0.94 14.97 -17.17
CA GLN A 70 0.41 15.41 -17.50
C GLN A 70 1.46 14.97 -16.50
N THR A 71 1.10 14.87 -15.21
CA THR A 71 2.03 14.47 -14.15
C THR A 71 1.77 13.03 -13.70
N PHE A 72 2.79 12.37 -13.16
CA PHE A 72 2.63 11.04 -12.56
C PHE A 72 1.69 11.05 -11.34
N LYS A 73 1.74 12.12 -10.55
CA LYS A 73 0.81 12.34 -9.45
C LYS A 73 -0.63 12.30 -9.94
N ASP A 74 -0.94 13.05 -10.99
CA ASP A 74 -2.30 13.11 -11.53
C ASP A 74 -2.72 11.78 -12.14
N LYS A 75 -1.82 11.06 -12.82
CA LYS A 75 -2.07 9.71 -13.32
C LYS A 75 -2.42 8.75 -12.18
N HIS A 76 -1.62 8.74 -11.12
CA HIS A 76 -1.84 7.90 -9.95
C HIS A 76 -3.16 8.23 -9.24
N ASN A 77 -3.45 9.51 -9.07
CA ASN A 77 -4.73 9.94 -8.50
C ASN A 77 -5.91 9.68 -9.42
N GLY A 78 -5.71 9.77 -10.74
CA GLY A 78 -6.72 9.43 -11.75
C GLY A 78 -7.13 7.97 -11.68
N VAL A 79 -6.19 7.03 -11.68
CA VAL A 79 -6.51 5.61 -11.59
C VAL A 79 -7.10 5.26 -10.21
N ARG A 80 -6.64 5.91 -9.14
CA ARG A 80 -7.22 5.76 -7.81
C ARG A 80 -8.66 6.29 -7.76
N TRP A 81 -8.93 7.44 -8.40
CA TRP A 81 -10.29 7.98 -8.53
C TRP A 81 -11.21 7.03 -9.30
N ASN A 82 -10.75 6.46 -10.40
CA ASN A 82 -11.51 5.47 -11.16
C ASN A 82 -11.81 4.21 -10.34
N ALA A 83 -10.84 3.75 -9.54
CA ALA A 83 -11.05 2.61 -8.64
C ALA A 83 -12.10 2.90 -7.55
N ILE A 84 -12.17 4.13 -7.03
CA ILE A 84 -13.21 4.55 -6.08
C ILE A 84 -14.61 4.39 -6.68
N GLN A 85 -14.79 4.64 -7.99
CA GLN A 85 -16.10 4.51 -8.64
C GLN A 85 -16.58 3.07 -8.67
N GLU A 86 -15.67 2.09 -8.76
CA GLU A 86 -15.97 0.65 -8.77
C GLU A 86 -16.23 0.07 -7.37
N CYS A 87 -16.00 0.85 -6.31
CA CYS A 87 -16.25 0.41 -4.94
C CYS A 87 -17.74 0.28 -4.65
N LYS A 88 -18.16 -0.85 -4.08
CA LYS A 88 -19.56 -1.16 -3.75
C LYS A 88 -20.02 -0.55 -2.41
N TYR A 89 -19.11 -0.44 -1.45
CA TYR A 89 -19.44 -0.11 -0.06
C TYR A 89 -19.15 1.34 0.29
N ASP A 90 -19.82 1.82 1.35
CA ASP A 90 -19.71 3.21 1.83
C ASP A 90 -18.36 3.53 2.49
N HIS A 91 -17.59 2.51 2.84
CA HIS A 91 -16.23 2.64 3.38
C HIS A 91 -15.23 1.97 2.47
N ILE A 92 -14.11 2.63 2.22
CA ILE A 92 -13.03 2.14 1.36
C ILE A 92 -11.75 2.09 2.18
N LEU A 93 -11.11 0.92 2.24
CA LEU A 93 -9.75 0.76 2.73
C LEU A 93 -8.80 0.96 1.56
N PHE A 94 -7.87 1.92 1.67
CA PHE A 94 -6.80 2.17 0.71
C PHE A 94 -5.51 1.54 1.21
N LEU A 95 -4.85 0.78 0.34
CA LEU A 95 -3.57 0.11 0.57
C LEU A 95 -2.62 0.36 -0.61
N ASP A 96 -1.32 0.32 -0.36
CA ASP A 96 -0.33 0.12 -1.41
C ASP A 96 -0.05 -1.39 -1.57
N GLY A 97 0.47 -1.81 -2.71
CA GLY A 97 0.66 -3.22 -3.06
C GLY A 97 1.68 -3.98 -2.21
N ASP A 98 2.39 -3.28 -1.32
CA ASP A 98 3.33 -3.81 -0.34
C ASP A 98 2.87 -3.63 1.12
N GLU A 99 1.58 -3.28 1.34
CA GLU A 99 0.92 -3.18 2.64
C GLU A 99 -0.08 -4.31 2.83
N ILE A 100 0.27 -5.27 3.65
CA ILE A 100 -0.53 -6.48 3.87
C ILE A 100 -1.21 -6.40 5.24
N PRO A 101 -2.55 -6.42 5.31
CA PRO A 101 -3.24 -6.53 6.58
C PRO A 101 -3.14 -7.97 7.13
N ASP A 102 -3.14 -8.13 8.47
CA ASP A 102 -3.62 -9.36 9.07
C ASP A 102 -5.14 -9.42 8.89
N GLY A 103 -5.59 -10.22 7.95
CA GLY A 103 -6.99 -10.26 7.55
C GLY A 103 -7.93 -10.73 8.65
N ASP A 104 -7.47 -11.60 9.55
CA ASP A 104 -8.26 -12.10 10.68
C ASP A 104 -8.42 -11.02 11.75
N LEU A 105 -7.35 -10.26 12.06
CA LEU A 105 -7.42 -9.12 12.97
C LEU A 105 -8.25 -7.99 12.36
N MET A 106 -8.06 -7.70 11.07
CA MET A 106 -8.85 -6.68 10.36
C MET A 106 -10.34 -7.03 10.37
N LYS A 107 -10.69 -8.28 10.11
CA LYS A 107 -12.07 -8.76 10.19
C LYS A 107 -12.68 -8.51 11.56
N LYS A 108 -11.98 -8.91 12.63
CA LYS A 108 -12.43 -8.68 14.02
C LYS A 108 -12.57 -7.19 14.35
N TYR A 109 -11.64 -6.36 13.85
CA TYR A 109 -11.72 -4.89 14.00
C TYR A 109 -12.98 -4.34 13.33
N LEU A 110 -13.27 -4.75 12.10
CA LEU A 110 -14.43 -4.30 11.33
C LEU A 110 -15.76 -4.77 11.95
N GLU A 111 -15.81 -5.96 12.54
CA GLU A 111 -16.99 -6.49 13.23
C GLU A 111 -17.44 -5.62 14.42
N ARG A 112 -16.53 -4.89 15.08
CA ARG A 112 -16.86 -3.93 16.14
C ARG A 112 -17.60 -2.70 15.62
N LYS A 113 -17.45 -2.35 14.37
CA LYS A 113 -18.07 -1.17 13.73
C LYS A 113 -17.69 0.18 14.36
N ASP A 114 -16.69 0.23 15.20
CA ASP A 114 -16.26 1.48 15.84
C ASP A 114 -15.73 2.49 14.82
N TYR A 115 -15.14 2.01 13.71
CA TYR A 115 -14.68 2.85 12.59
C TYR A 115 -15.79 3.65 11.92
N GLU A 116 -17.05 3.17 11.95
CA GLU A 116 -18.21 3.84 11.33
C GLU A 116 -18.51 5.20 11.97
N LYS A 117 -18.06 5.45 13.21
CA LYS A 117 -18.21 6.72 13.93
C LYS A 117 -17.33 7.83 13.34
N TYR A 118 -16.30 7.47 12.58
CA TYR A 118 -15.31 8.38 12.03
C TYR A 118 -15.47 8.53 10.51
N HIS A 119 -14.95 9.61 9.97
CA HIS A 119 -14.92 9.85 8.53
C HIS A 119 -13.71 9.20 7.87
N ALA A 120 -12.61 9.09 8.62
CA ALA A 120 -11.43 8.35 8.23
C ALA A 120 -10.79 7.68 9.44
N VAL A 121 -10.15 6.53 9.19
CA VAL A 121 -9.42 5.76 10.20
C VAL A 121 -8.15 5.19 9.58
N SER A 122 -6.99 5.45 10.20
CA SER A 122 -5.72 4.86 9.78
C SER A 122 -5.17 3.87 10.81
N PHE A 123 -4.23 3.04 10.39
CA PHE A 123 -3.73 1.93 11.17
C PHE A 123 -2.24 2.05 11.47
N GLN A 124 -1.83 1.51 12.61
CA GLN A 124 -0.42 1.24 12.89
C GLN A 124 0.06 0.10 12.00
N CYS A 125 1.32 0.17 11.55
CA CYS A 125 1.94 -0.92 10.82
C CYS A 125 3.34 -1.25 11.37
N TYR A 126 3.71 -2.52 11.23
CA TYR A 126 5.09 -2.94 11.28
C TYR A 126 5.77 -2.61 9.97
N TRP A 127 6.97 -2.08 10.04
CA TRP A 127 7.83 -1.82 8.88
C TRP A 127 8.91 -2.88 8.77
N TYR A 128 9.17 -3.34 7.54
CA TYR A 128 10.17 -4.37 7.25
C TYR A 128 11.20 -3.88 6.25
N PHE A 129 12.43 -4.43 6.34
CA PHE A 129 13.55 -4.00 5.49
C PHE A 129 14.42 -5.18 5.06
N ARG A 130 14.84 -5.20 3.80
CA ARG A 130 15.62 -6.25 3.12
C ARG A 130 14.92 -7.61 3.11
N GLU A 131 14.70 -8.19 4.29
CA GLU A 131 14.10 -9.50 4.46
C GLU A 131 12.86 -9.42 5.37
N PRO A 132 11.87 -10.29 5.17
CA PRO A 132 10.61 -10.20 5.94
C PRO A 132 10.76 -10.52 7.43
N PHE A 133 11.92 -11.01 7.85
CA PHE A 133 12.22 -11.22 9.27
C PHE A 133 12.96 -10.05 9.94
N TYR A 134 13.40 -9.04 9.20
CA TYR A 134 13.91 -7.78 9.79
C TYR A 134 12.77 -6.81 9.99
N ARG A 135 12.28 -6.71 11.23
CA ARG A 135 11.17 -5.85 11.60
C ARG A 135 11.67 -4.63 12.37
N ALA A 136 11.26 -3.43 11.98
CA ALA A 136 11.57 -2.21 12.71
C ALA A 136 10.97 -2.25 14.13
N LYS A 137 11.72 -1.73 15.11
CA LYS A 137 11.23 -1.56 16.49
C LYS A 137 10.25 -0.40 16.62
N SER A 138 10.28 0.53 15.67
CA SER A 138 9.34 1.64 15.56
C SER A 138 8.13 1.21 14.74
N LEU A 139 6.95 1.68 15.11
CA LEU A 139 5.73 1.54 14.33
C LEU A 139 5.55 2.76 13.44
N GLU A 140 4.93 2.54 12.29
CA GLU A 140 4.49 3.58 11.38
C GLU A 140 2.98 3.60 11.22
N GLU A 141 2.48 4.45 10.34
CA GLU A 141 1.08 4.56 9.99
C GLU A 141 0.90 4.22 8.52
N CYS A 142 0.02 3.27 8.24
CA CYS A 142 -0.33 2.88 6.88
C CYS A 142 -1.79 2.42 6.78
N GLY A 143 -2.27 2.23 5.54
CA GLY A 143 -3.66 1.86 5.30
C GLY A 143 -4.65 2.87 5.87
N VAL A 144 -5.65 3.27 5.13
CA VAL A 144 -6.66 4.20 5.61
C VAL A 144 -8.06 3.79 5.14
N ILE A 145 -9.01 3.68 6.06
CA ILE A 145 -10.43 3.54 5.76
C ILE A 145 -11.03 4.95 5.68
N VAL A 146 -11.75 5.25 4.59
CA VAL A 146 -12.44 6.55 4.40
C VAL A 146 -13.87 6.30 3.93
N LYS A 147 -14.80 7.15 4.37
CA LYS A 147 -16.17 7.16 3.86
C LYS A 147 -16.20 7.61 2.40
N LYS A 148 -16.72 6.76 1.51
CA LYS A 148 -16.72 6.97 0.05
C LYS A 148 -17.32 8.32 -0.37
N HIS A 149 -18.45 8.71 0.22
CA HIS A 149 -19.16 9.93 -0.15
C HIS A 149 -18.39 11.23 0.15
N LEU A 150 -17.35 11.18 0.97
CA LEU A 150 -16.46 12.32 1.27
C LEU A 150 -15.32 12.47 0.27
N LEU A 151 -15.04 11.44 -0.52
CA LEU A 151 -13.98 11.43 -1.53
C LEU A 151 -14.49 12.09 -2.80
N THR A 152 -14.25 13.39 -2.96
CA THR A 152 -14.50 14.10 -4.21
C THR A 152 -13.29 13.98 -5.14
N LYS A 153 -13.49 14.15 -6.47
CA LYS A 153 -12.40 14.17 -7.43
C LYS A 153 -11.35 15.22 -7.06
N ASP A 154 -11.79 16.43 -6.74
CA ASP A 154 -10.92 17.54 -6.37
C ASP A 154 -10.08 17.21 -5.14
N PHE A 155 -10.67 16.59 -4.10
CA PHE A 155 -9.93 16.16 -2.91
C PHE A 155 -8.87 15.10 -3.25
N VAL A 156 -9.23 14.03 -4.00
CA VAL A 156 -8.32 12.96 -4.38
C VAL A 156 -7.15 13.47 -5.21
N PHE A 157 -7.39 14.44 -6.12
CA PHE A 157 -6.34 15.04 -6.95
C PHE A 157 -5.49 16.06 -6.19
N HIS A 158 -6.05 16.72 -5.16
CA HIS A 158 -5.28 17.63 -4.31
C HIS A 158 -4.28 16.87 -3.43
N GLU A 159 -4.71 15.75 -2.84
CA GLU A 159 -3.87 14.92 -1.96
C GLU A 159 -2.90 14.07 -2.79
N SER A 160 -1.61 14.18 -2.48
CA SER A 160 -0.58 13.41 -3.21
C SER A 160 -0.44 11.98 -2.69
N GLU A 161 -0.68 11.80 -1.40
CA GLU A 161 -0.48 10.57 -0.68
C GLU A 161 -1.80 10.07 -0.08
N ARG A 162 -2.09 8.76 -0.18
CA ARG A 162 -3.35 8.21 0.33
C ARG A 162 -3.52 8.35 1.85
N TRP A 163 -2.43 8.36 2.62
CA TRP A 163 -2.51 8.58 4.07
C TRP A 163 -3.07 9.96 4.43
N ASN A 164 -2.93 10.95 3.53
CA ASN A 164 -3.56 12.26 3.67
C ASN A 164 -5.08 12.21 3.58
N PHE A 165 -5.66 11.08 3.12
CA PHE A 165 -7.11 10.92 3.11
C PHE A 165 -7.72 10.94 4.52
N THR A 166 -6.93 10.77 5.57
CA THR A 166 -7.37 11.08 6.94
C THR A 166 -7.82 12.53 7.10
N ASN A 167 -7.30 13.43 6.27
CA ASN A 167 -7.61 14.87 6.31
C ASN A 167 -8.93 15.24 5.58
N VAL A 168 -9.69 14.26 5.10
CA VAL A 168 -10.97 14.50 4.40
C VAL A 168 -11.93 15.34 5.23
N THR A 169 -11.86 15.24 6.54
CA THR A 169 -12.53 16.11 7.52
C THR A 169 -11.75 16.10 8.84
N ASN A 170 -12.24 16.87 9.84
CA ASN A 170 -11.66 16.86 11.19
C ASN A 170 -12.15 15.68 12.08
N ASN A 171 -13.00 14.78 11.55
CA ASN A 171 -13.51 13.61 12.27
C ASN A 171 -12.76 12.35 11.84
N TYR A 172 -11.56 12.17 12.36
CA TYR A 172 -10.71 11.01 12.05
C TYR A 172 -10.15 10.37 13.31
N LEU A 173 -9.70 9.13 13.15
CA LEU A 173 -8.98 8.36 14.17
C LEU A 173 -7.70 7.79 13.55
N ARG A 174 -6.56 7.99 14.17
CA ARG A 174 -5.25 7.59 13.63
C ARG A 174 -4.61 6.46 14.44
N ASN A 175 -3.68 5.77 13.79
CA ASN A 175 -2.81 4.77 14.44
C ASN A 175 -3.58 3.67 15.16
N GLN A 176 -4.64 3.13 14.54
CA GLN A 176 -5.45 2.10 15.17
C GLN A 176 -4.77 0.74 15.14
N ASN A 177 -5.09 -0.05 16.15
CA ASN A 177 -4.73 -1.45 16.31
C ASN A 177 -5.94 -2.23 16.85
N PHE A 178 -5.82 -3.54 16.99
CA PHE A 178 -6.87 -4.34 17.58
C PHE A 178 -6.41 -4.92 18.92
N ASN A 179 -6.92 -4.38 20.03
CA ASN A 179 -6.57 -4.80 21.39
C ASN A 179 -5.05 -4.74 21.71
N GLY A 180 -4.33 -3.79 21.12
CA GLY A 180 -2.88 -3.66 21.26
C GLY A 180 -2.09 -4.45 20.20
N GLU A 181 -2.73 -5.24 19.34
CA GLU A 181 -2.10 -5.94 18.25
C GLU A 181 -2.12 -5.09 16.98
N VAL A 182 -0.97 -4.98 16.33
CA VAL A 182 -0.81 -4.23 15.06
C VAL A 182 -1.44 -5.03 13.93
N ILE A 183 -2.31 -4.38 13.14
CA ILE A 183 -3.09 -5.04 12.09
C ILE A 183 -2.35 -5.07 10.75
N MET A 184 -1.41 -4.17 10.52
CA MET A 184 -0.83 -3.95 9.19
C MET A 184 0.66 -4.26 9.16
N HIS A 185 1.13 -4.77 8.02
CA HIS A 185 2.53 -5.06 7.71
C HIS A 185 2.94 -4.34 6.44
N HIS A 186 4.01 -3.55 6.47
CA HIS A 186 4.48 -2.76 5.35
C HIS A 186 5.86 -3.24 4.88
N TYR A 187 5.90 -3.86 3.71
CA TYR A 187 7.07 -4.53 3.13
C TYR A 187 7.78 -3.71 2.05
N SER A 188 7.63 -2.39 2.09
CA SER A 188 8.09 -1.46 1.04
C SER A 188 9.55 -1.69 0.61
N TRP A 189 10.42 -2.08 1.55
CA TRP A 189 11.85 -2.29 1.32
C TRP A 189 12.30 -3.75 1.52
N VAL A 190 11.38 -4.69 1.55
CA VAL A 190 11.69 -6.13 1.52
C VAL A 190 11.92 -6.56 0.08
N ARG A 191 13.14 -6.36 -0.40
CA ARG A 191 13.50 -6.51 -1.82
C ARG A 191 14.94 -6.96 -1.98
N THR A 192 15.26 -7.64 -3.07
CA THR A 192 16.64 -7.84 -3.50
C THR A 192 17.26 -6.48 -3.87
N LYS A 193 18.58 -6.46 -4.04
CA LYS A 193 19.29 -5.26 -4.50
C LYS A 193 18.72 -4.73 -5.82
N GLU A 194 18.52 -5.64 -6.79
CA GLU A 194 18.01 -5.31 -8.12
C GLU A 194 16.60 -4.73 -8.06
N GLU A 195 15.74 -5.32 -7.22
CA GLU A 195 14.37 -4.83 -7.01
C GLU A 195 14.36 -3.46 -6.32
N MET A 196 15.27 -3.22 -5.35
CA MET A 196 15.40 -1.89 -4.72
C MET A 196 15.87 -0.84 -5.74
N MET A 197 16.88 -1.17 -6.56
CA MET A 197 17.34 -0.30 -7.66
C MET A 197 16.21 0.02 -8.65
N ARG A 198 15.39 -0.98 -8.99
CA ARG A 198 14.23 -0.77 -9.86
C ARG A 198 13.19 0.14 -9.20
N LYS A 199 12.87 -0.09 -7.91
CA LYS A 199 11.91 0.71 -7.16
C LYS A 199 12.32 2.18 -7.14
N VAL A 200 13.55 2.50 -6.74
CA VAL A 200 13.98 3.90 -6.60
C VAL A 200 14.07 4.64 -7.94
N LYS A 201 14.27 3.92 -9.04
CA LYS A 201 14.28 4.48 -10.39
C LYS A 201 12.88 4.86 -10.87
N ALA A 202 11.86 4.12 -10.43
CA ALA A 202 10.47 4.24 -10.86
C ALA A 202 9.54 4.77 -9.73
N TRP A 203 10.08 5.46 -8.75
CA TRP A 203 9.37 5.92 -7.55
C TRP A 203 9.22 7.45 -7.51
N GLY A 204 8.17 7.95 -6.83
CA GLY A 204 7.92 9.39 -6.73
C GLY A 204 9.00 10.18 -5.97
N HIS A 205 9.84 9.51 -5.17
CA HIS A 205 10.91 10.09 -4.35
C HIS A 205 12.33 9.87 -4.93
N THR A 206 12.44 9.61 -6.23
CA THR A 206 13.70 9.32 -6.93
C THR A 206 14.80 10.34 -6.64
N ASN A 207 14.44 11.61 -6.45
CA ASN A 207 15.39 12.72 -6.28
C ASN A 207 15.67 13.12 -4.82
N ASP A 208 15.10 12.42 -3.82
CA ASP A 208 15.22 12.82 -2.42
C ASP A 208 16.62 12.52 -1.84
N LYS A 209 17.27 11.47 -2.34
CA LYS A 209 18.60 11.01 -1.90
C LYS A 209 19.36 10.39 -3.08
N ASP A 210 20.65 10.15 -2.93
CA ASP A 210 21.42 9.27 -3.80
C ASP A 210 21.14 7.79 -3.44
N TRP A 211 19.95 7.33 -3.86
CA TRP A 211 19.47 5.98 -3.57
C TRP A 211 20.41 4.89 -4.09
N ASN A 212 21.03 5.11 -5.25
CA ASN A 212 21.91 4.10 -5.85
C ASN A 212 23.11 3.84 -4.95
N THR A 213 23.80 4.89 -4.51
CA THR A 213 24.93 4.76 -3.59
C THR A 213 24.51 4.12 -2.28
N LEU A 214 23.38 4.54 -1.68
CA LEU A 214 22.88 3.96 -0.43
C LEU A 214 22.56 2.48 -0.54
N ILE A 215 21.93 2.03 -1.66
CA ILE A 215 21.62 0.62 -1.89
C ILE A 215 22.92 -0.18 -2.12
N GLU A 216 23.88 0.35 -2.91
CA GLU A 216 25.17 -0.31 -3.12
C GLU A 216 25.92 -0.53 -1.80
N GLU A 217 26.00 0.49 -0.95
CA GLU A 217 26.63 0.40 0.37
C GLU A 217 25.92 -0.61 1.28
N GLU A 218 24.58 -0.60 1.29
CA GLU A 218 23.78 -1.51 2.10
C GLU A 218 24.02 -2.98 1.74
N PHE A 219 24.03 -3.30 0.45
CA PHE A 219 24.23 -4.68 -0.03
C PHE A 219 25.71 -5.10 -0.15
N SER A 220 26.66 -4.20 0.13
CA SER A 220 28.10 -4.55 0.20
C SER A 220 28.48 -5.29 1.49
N ARG A 221 27.57 -5.37 2.46
CA ARG A 221 27.77 -5.96 3.79
C ARG A 221 26.53 -6.66 4.31
N ASP A 222 26.68 -7.43 5.36
CA ASP A 222 25.57 -7.95 6.12
C ASP A 222 24.76 -6.81 6.75
N PHE A 223 23.45 -7.03 6.91
CA PHE A 223 22.58 -6.03 7.53
C PHE A 223 23.00 -5.77 8.99
N ASN A 224 23.27 -4.54 9.32
CA ASN A 224 23.77 -4.14 10.62
C ASN A 224 22.69 -3.75 11.63
N GLY A 225 21.40 -4.01 11.31
CA GLY A 225 20.25 -3.75 12.18
C GLY A 225 19.72 -2.32 12.13
N LYS A 226 20.15 -1.51 11.13
CA LYS A 226 19.65 -0.14 10.92
C LYS A 226 19.49 0.15 9.43
N ASP A 227 18.31 0.61 9.00
CA ASP A 227 18.05 0.96 7.59
C ASP A 227 18.60 2.34 7.21
N PHE A 228 18.82 2.54 5.91
CA PHE A 228 19.26 3.82 5.34
C PHE A 228 18.10 4.75 4.93
N VAL A 229 16.86 4.24 4.98
CA VAL A 229 15.67 4.99 4.54
C VAL A 229 15.23 5.96 5.63
N HIS A 230 14.91 5.44 6.81
CA HIS A 230 14.42 6.17 7.98
C HIS A 230 15.41 6.15 9.15
N GLY A 231 16.41 5.27 9.12
CA GLY A 231 17.36 5.09 10.20
C GLY A 231 16.78 4.33 11.40
N TYR A 232 15.76 3.49 11.18
CA TYR A 232 15.17 2.68 12.24
C TYR A 232 16.10 1.57 12.67
N ASN A 233 15.94 1.15 13.93
CA ASN A 233 16.57 -0.04 14.48
C ASN A 233 15.63 -1.23 14.33
N TYR A 234 16.22 -2.40 14.08
CA TYR A 234 15.49 -3.63 13.76
C TYR A 234 15.69 -4.71 14.81
N GLU A 235 14.72 -5.59 14.89
CA GLU A 235 14.79 -6.89 15.53
C GLU A 235 14.68 -8.01 14.50
N ILE A 236 15.17 -9.18 14.86
CA ILE A 236 15.10 -10.37 14.00
C ILE A 236 13.96 -11.24 14.50
N LEU A 237 12.96 -11.44 13.65
CA LEU A 237 11.84 -12.34 13.94
C LEU A 237 12.29 -13.80 13.79
N LYS A 238 11.78 -14.67 14.66
CA LYS A 238 12.00 -16.12 14.57
C LYS A 238 11.10 -16.80 13.56
N GLU A 239 9.93 -16.21 13.32
CA GLU A 239 8.92 -16.68 12.36
C GLU A 239 8.52 -15.53 11.46
N ILE A 240 8.31 -15.84 10.19
CA ILE A 240 7.85 -14.85 9.18
C ILE A 240 6.33 -14.81 9.26
N VAL A 241 5.77 -13.61 9.27
CA VAL A 241 4.31 -13.40 9.40
C VAL A 241 3.60 -13.51 8.04
N VAL A 242 4.34 -13.41 6.91
CA VAL A 242 3.78 -13.51 5.53
C VAL A 242 4.71 -14.32 4.63
#